data_aedf5c36ad6bf13904afef81b59cd050
#
_entry.id   aedf5c36ad6bf13904afef81b59cd050
#
_cell.length_a   1.000
_cell.length_b   1.000
_cell.length_c   1.000
_cell.angle_alpha   90.00
_cell.angle_beta   90.00
_cell.angle_gamma   90.00
#
_symmetry.space_group_name_H-M   'P 1'
#
loop_
_entity.id
_entity.type
_entity.pdbx_description
1 polymer ?
#
loop_
_entity_poly.entity_id
_entity_poly.type
_entity_poly.pdbx_seq_one_letter_code
_entity_poly.pdbx_strand_id
1 'polypeptide(L)'
;YDAHVPLDVKDVKGQIRAKRALLIAAAGMHNILLEGSPGCGKSMSIKRLRFILPPQSIEEILSSYAYTSLHEPESSFNAVRPFRSPHHTSSRPSILGGGSAQSKAGEVALAHNGILFFDEFPNFSKTILESLREPLEDHRVLISRVNSKISYETKFLFAAAQNPCPCGNLLSTTKECRCSDLEISRYKSRISEPILDRIDLYIQMNEEQNKEESLSSKAMFEQVIQAFIMQKNRGQYELNGKMDEQSTERFCTL
;
A
#
# COMPACT_ATOMS: atom_id res chain seq x y z
N TYR A 1 8.53 -20.86 9.22
CA TYR A 1 7.91 -20.06 8.15
C TYR A 1 8.59 -20.44 6.81
N ASP A 2 8.31 -21.63 6.32
CA ASP A 2 8.72 -22.07 4.97
C ASP A 2 7.65 -21.67 3.94
N ALA A 3 7.28 -20.42 3.94
CA ALA A 3 6.44 -19.92 2.87
C ALA A 3 7.29 -19.89 1.60
N HIS A 4 6.99 -20.78 0.67
CA HIS A 4 7.50 -20.68 -0.69
C HIS A 4 7.20 -19.28 -1.21
N VAL A 5 8.24 -18.42 -1.29
CA VAL A 5 8.09 -17.03 -1.74
C VAL A 5 8.03 -17.06 -3.27
N PRO A 6 6.85 -17.04 -3.88
CA PRO A 6 6.70 -17.21 -5.32
C PRO A 6 7.27 -16.03 -6.11
N LEU A 7 7.50 -14.89 -5.45
CA LEU A 7 8.02 -13.66 -6.06
C LEU A 7 9.13 -13.10 -5.18
N ASP A 8 10.34 -12.97 -5.69
CA ASP A 8 11.49 -12.45 -4.95
C ASP A 8 11.81 -11.00 -5.35
N VAL A 9 12.17 -10.15 -4.39
CA VAL A 9 12.59 -8.77 -4.63
C VAL A 9 13.86 -8.71 -5.49
N LYS A 10 14.73 -9.72 -5.46
CA LYS A 10 15.90 -9.81 -6.34
C LYS A 10 15.57 -9.80 -7.84
N ASP A 11 14.33 -10.19 -8.23
CA ASP A 11 13.91 -10.17 -9.64
C ASP A 11 13.72 -8.73 -10.16
N VAL A 12 13.53 -7.76 -9.26
CA VAL A 12 13.53 -6.33 -9.60
C VAL A 12 14.98 -5.90 -9.78
N LYS A 13 15.41 -5.72 -11.01
CA LYS A 13 16.79 -5.33 -11.32
C LYS A 13 17.05 -3.86 -10.94
N GLY A 14 18.21 -3.58 -10.35
CA GLY A 14 18.56 -2.24 -9.87
C GLY A 14 17.61 -1.73 -8.78
N GLN A 15 17.16 -0.47 -8.91
CA GLN A 15 16.15 0.17 -8.06
C GLN A 15 16.48 0.16 -6.57
N ILE A 16 17.74 0.42 -6.21
CA ILE A 16 18.24 0.34 -4.82
C ILE A 16 17.42 1.23 -3.88
N ARG A 17 17.11 2.47 -4.30
CA ARG A 17 16.29 3.40 -3.52
C ARG A 17 14.88 2.88 -3.27
N ALA A 18 14.24 2.32 -4.30
CA ALA A 18 12.92 1.73 -4.17
C ALA A 18 12.94 0.51 -3.24
N LYS A 19 13.94 -0.37 -3.35
CA LYS A 19 14.10 -1.52 -2.44
C LYS A 19 14.32 -1.08 -1.00
N ARG A 20 15.12 -0.05 -0.77
CA ARG A 20 15.31 0.53 0.56
C ARG A 20 14.00 1.09 1.11
N ALA A 21 13.23 1.78 0.28
CA ALA A 21 11.91 2.29 0.67
C ALA A 21 10.92 1.17 0.98
N LEU A 22 10.90 0.08 0.18
CA LEU A 22 10.08 -1.10 0.47
C LEU A 22 10.44 -1.72 1.82
N LEU A 23 11.73 -1.80 2.15
CA LEU A 23 12.20 -2.29 3.45
C LEU A 23 11.66 -1.43 4.61
N ILE A 24 11.76 -0.11 4.48
CA ILE A 24 11.26 0.85 5.48
C ILE A 24 9.73 0.75 5.59
N ALA A 25 9.04 0.73 4.44
CA ALA A 25 7.59 0.57 4.38
C ALA A 25 7.13 -0.71 5.08
N ALA A 26 7.81 -1.83 4.84
CA ALA A 26 7.50 -3.11 5.48
C ALA A 26 7.76 -3.09 6.98
N ALA A 27 8.88 -2.50 7.42
CA ALA A 27 9.28 -2.49 8.82
C ALA A 27 8.32 -1.68 9.71
N GLY A 28 7.77 -0.58 9.18
CA GLY A 28 6.91 0.34 9.93
C GLY A 28 5.44 0.37 9.44
N MET A 29 5.05 -0.38 8.44
CA MET A 29 3.72 -0.26 7.78
C MET A 29 3.49 1.14 7.20
N HIS A 30 4.55 1.78 6.66
CA HIS A 30 4.48 3.10 6.05
C HIS A 30 3.79 3.08 4.69
N ASN A 31 2.97 4.09 4.42
CA ASN A 31 2.34 4.28 3.12
C ASN A 31 3.38 4.71 2.07
N ILE A 32 3.30 4.14 0.87
CA ILE A 32 4.33 4.33 -0.17
C ILE A 32 3.72 4.64 -1.54
N LEU A 33 4.31 5.61 -2.22
CA LEU A 33 4.01 5.93 -3.62
C LEU A 33 5.27 5.77 -4.47
N LEU A 34 5.18 4.93 -5.51
CA LEU A 34 6.21 4.77 -6.51
C LEU A 34 5.83 5.50 -7.80
N GLU A 35 6.66 6.46 -8.21
CA GLU A 35 6.53 7.16 -9.48
C GLU A 35 7.66 6.75 -10.42
N GLY A 36 7.36 6.52 -11.70
CA GLY A 36 8.39 6.22 -12.70
C GLY A 36 7.81 5.85 -14.06
N SER A 37 8.66 5.76 -15.06
CA SER A 37 8.27 5.42 -16.44
C SER A 37 7.63 4.02 -16.52
N PRO A 38 6.78 3.76 -17.53
CA PRO A 38 6.27 2.43 -17.78
C PRO A 38 7.41 1.40 -17.89
N GLY A 39 7.25 0.22 -17.26
CA GLY A 39 8.25 -0.84 -17.31
C GLY A 39 9.41 -0.73 -16.31
N CYS A 40 9.52 0.35 -15.51
CA CYS A 40 10.59 0.48 -14.49
C CYS A 40 10.42 -0.43 -13.25
N GLY A 41 9.36 -1.24 -13.18
CA GLY A 41 9.18 -2.25 -12.13
C GLY A 41 8.33 -1.82 -10.93
N LYS A 42 7.58 -0.71 -10.98
CA LYS A 42 6.72 -0.22 -9.87
C LYS A 42 5.79 -1.30 -9.31
N SER A 43 4.87 -1.78 -10.14
CA SER A 43 3.86 -2.78 -9.74
C SER A 43 4.51 -4.11 -9.34
N MET A 44 5.62 -4.47 -10.01
CA MET A 44 6.43 -5.63 -9.66
C MET A 44 7.01 -5.50 -8.25
N SER A 45 7.50 -4.33 -7.88
CA SER A 45 8.06 -4.03 -6.56
C SER A 45 6.99 -4.12 -5.46
N ILE A 46 5.84 -3.49 -5.65
CA ILE A 46 4.75 -3.49 -4.67
C ILE A 46 4.18 -4.91 -4.46
N LYS A 47 4.02 -5.71 -5.51
CA LYS A 47 3.53 -7.09 -5.37
C LYS A 47 4.46 -7.96 -4.53
N ARG A 48 5.75 -7.64 -4.47
CA ARG A 48 6.76 -8.34 -3.66
C ARG A 48 6.81 -7.86 -2.21
N LEU A 49 6.34 -6.65 -1.94
CA LEU A 49 6.26 -6.08 -0.59
C LEU A 49 5.52 -7.01 0.40
N ARG A 50 4.47 -7.69 -0.08
CA ARG A 50 3.70 -8.66 0.72
C ARG A 50 4.57 -9.73 1.38
N PHE A 51 5.65 -10.16 0.73
CA PHE A 51 6.50 -11.25 1.18
C PHE A 51 7.61 -10.82 2.15
N ILE A 52 7.73 -9.53 2.39
CA ILE A 52 8.69 -8.97 3.35
C ILE A 52 8.02 -8.30 4.55
N LEU A 53 6.69 -8.26 4.60
CA LEU A 53 5.95 -7.74 5.76
C LEU A 53 6.13 -8.63 6.98
N PRO A 54 6.11 -8.05 8.21
CA PRO A 54 6.12 -8.83 9.43
C PRO A 54 4.88 -9.72 9.52
N PRO A 55 4.96 -10.89 10.22
CA PRO A 55 3.83 -11.80 10.36
C PRO A 55 2.67 -11.13 11.09
N GLN A 56 1.45 -11.60 10.83
CA GLN A 56 0.27 -11.18 11.57
C GLN A 56 0.29 -11.76 12.99
N SER A 57 -0.21 -11.01 13.98
CA SER A 57 -0.59 -11.55 15.28
C SER A 57 -1.85 -12.41 15.16
N ILE A 58 -2.17 -13.15 16.21
CA ILE A 58 -3.40 -13.96 16.24
C ILE A 58 -4.64 -13.06 16.13
N GLU A 59 -4.63 -11.90 16.81
CA GLU A 59 -5.72 -10.92 16.76
C GLU A 59 -5.88 -10.34 15.36
N GLU A 60 -4.78 -10.01 14.69
CA GLU A 60 -4.79 -9.54 13.29
C GLU A 60 -5.33 -10.61 12.33
N ILE A 61 -4.98 -11.89 12.53
CA ILE A 61 -5.51 -13.00 11.72
C ILE A 61 -7.02 -13.15 11.93
N LEU A 62 -7.48 -13.12 13.18
CA LEU A 62 -8.90 -13.26 13.52
C LEU A 62 -9.73 -12.10 12.93
N SER A 63 -9.26 -10.86 13.06
CA SER A 63 -9.96 -9.69 12.52
C SER A 63 -10.01 -9.69 10.99
N SER A 64 -8.92 -10.04 10.31
CA SER A 64 -8.87 -10.16 8.85
C SER A 64 -9.78 -11.30 8.35
N TYR A 65 -9.78 -12.44 9.05
CA TYR A 65 -10.66 -13.57 8.74
C TYR A 65 -12.14 -13.22 8.91
N ALA A 66 -12.51 -12.46 9.95
CA ALA A 66 -13.89 -12.02 10.15
C ALA A 66 -14.42 -11.23 8.96
N TYR A 67 -13.60 -10.38 8.32
CA TYR A 67 -14.01 -9.65 7.13
C TYR A 67 -14.07 -10.53 5.87
N THR A 68 -13.10 -11.43 5.70
CA THR A 68 -13.02 -12.29 4.52
C THR A 68 -14.13 -13.34 4.51
N SER A 69 -14.44 -13.96 5.68
CA SER A 69 -15.46 -15.02 5.79
C SER A 69 -16.86 -14.54 5.45
N LEU A 70 -17.15 -13.24 5.63
CA LEU A 70 -18.42 -12.64 5.21
C LEU A 70 -18.58 -12.60 3.68
N HIS A 71 -17.49 -12.71 2.93
CA HIS A 71 -17.46 -12.63 1.47
C HIS A 71 -17.15 -13.95 0.79
N GLU A 72 -16.25 -14.70 1.39
CA GLU A 72 -15.72 -15.97 0.91
C GLU A 72 -15.92 -17.01 2.03
N PRO A 73 -17.10 -17.68 2.08
CA PRO A 73 -17.41 -18.65 3.14
C PRO A 73 -16.40 -19.80 3.24
N GLU A 74 -15.71 -20.12 2.14
CA GLU A 74 -14.65 -21.14 2.09
C GLU A 74 -13.27 -20.60 2.46
N SER A 75 -13.18 -19.33 2.89
CA SER A 75 -11.90 -18.75 3.32
C SER A 75 -11.33 -19.51 4.50
N SER A 76 -10.02 -19.74 4.50
CA SER A 76 -9.30 -20.36 5.60
C SER A 76 -8.49 -19.33 6.39
N PHE A 77 -8.18 -19.65 7.63
CA PHE A 77 -7.24 -18.86 8.42
C PHE A 77 -5.86 -18.83 7.70
N ASN A 78 -5.36 -17.63 7.46
CA ASN A 78 -4.11 -17.45 6.76
C ASN A 78 -3.23 -16.43 7.49
N ALA A 79 -2.01 -16.83 7.80
CA ALA A 79 -1.01 -15.95 8.42
C ALA A 79 -0.40 -14.95 7.44
N VAL A 80 -0.60 -15.14 6.13
CA VAL A 80 -0.11 -14.21 5.10
C VAL A 80 -1.04 -13.00 5.03
N ARG A 81 -0.45 -11.81 5.13
CA ARG A 81 -1.19 -10.54 5.10
C ARG A 81 -2.00 -10.39 3.81
N PRO A 82 -3.25 -9.91 3.87
CA PRO A 82 -4.07 -9.64 2.70
C PRO A 82 -3.36 -8.71 1.70
N PHE A 83 -3.59 -8.93 0.42
CA PHE A 83 -3.14 -8.03 -0.65
C PHE A 83 -4.30 -7.77 -1.59
N ARG A 84 -4.80 -6.55 -1.57
CA ARG A 84 -5.95 -6.13 -2.39
C ARG A 84 -5.49 -5.09 -3.40
N SER A 85 -5.85 -5.32 -4.65
CA SER A 85 -5.45 -4.44 -5.77
C SER A 85 -6.64 -4.21 -6.69
N PRO A 86 -7.56 -3.29 -6.32
CA PRO A 86 -8.69 -2.97 -7.17
C PRO A 86 -8.22 -2.37 -8.49
N HIS A 87 -8.96 -2.64 -9.55
CA HIS A 87 -8.72 -2.02 -10.84
C HIS A 87 -9.28 -0.57 -10.84
N HIS A 88 -8.65 0.36 -11.57
CA HIS A 88 -9.08 1.76 -11.60
C HIS A 88 -10.51 1.97 -12.18
N THR A 89 -11.03 0.99 -12.93
CA THR A 89 -12.43 0.97 -13.42
C THR A 89 -13.43 0.40 -12.42
N SER A 90 -12.99 -0.08 -11.27
CA SER A 90 -13.88 -0.63 -10.24
C SER A 90 -14.84 0.44 -9.74
N SER A 91 -16.07 0.01 -9.41
CA SER A 91 -17.06 0.93 -8.86
C SER A 91 -16.73 1.36 -7.44
N ARG A 92 -17.21 2.54 -7.02
CA ARG A 92 -17.04 3.03 -5.65
C ARG A 92 -17.55 2.02 -4.59
N PRO A 93 -18.74 1.38 -4.74
CA PRO A 93 -19.19 0.36 -3.81
C PRO A 93 -18.29 -0.89 -3.74
N SER A 94 -17.67 -1.28 -4.85
CA SER A 94 -16.70 -2.39 -4.85
C SER A 94 -15.45 -2.05 -4.03
N ILE A 95 -14.95 -0.81 -4.11
CA ILE A 95 -13.74 -0.39 -3.41
C ILE A 95 -14.00 -0.09 -1.93
N LEU A 96 -15.02 0.70 -1.63
CA LEU A 96 -15.31 1.18 -0.27
C LEU A 96 -16.31 0.33 0.48
N GLY A 97 -17.07 -0.48 -0.24
CA GLY A 97 -18.19 -1.22 0.33
C GLY A 97 -19.53 -0.48 0.16
N GLY A 98 -20.60 -1.17 0.52
CA GLY A 98 -21.97 -0.69 0.33
C GLY A 98 -22.66 -1.42 -0.81
N GLY A 99 -23.77 -0.86 -1.29
CA GLY A 99 -24.62 -1.43 -2.33
C GLY A 99 -26.07 -1.61 -1.89
N SER A 100 -26.97 -1.84 -2.85
CA SER A 100 -28.42 -1.78 -2.61
C SER A 100 -29.03 -3.03 -2.00
N ALA A 101 -28.52 -4.23 -2.28
CA ALA A 101 -29.15 -5.48 -1.87
C ALA A 101 -28.45 -6.20 -0.72
N GLN A 102 -27.14 -6.35 -0.77
CA GLN A 102 -26.31 -6.89 0.31
C GLN A 102 -25.09 -6.01 0.47
N SER A 103 -24.94 -5.39 1.65
CA SER A 103 -23.74 -4.61 1.91
C SER A 103 -22.56 -5.55 2.09
N LYS A 104 -21.69 -5.53 1.10
CA LYS A 104 -20.42 -6.26 1.18
C LYS A 104 -19.33 -5.29 1.63
N ALA A 105 -18.36 -5.78 2.41
CA ALA A 105 -17.15 -5.04 2.68
C ALA A 105 -16.45 -4.78 1.34
N GLY A 106 -15.93 -3.58 1.13
CA GLY A 106 -15.16 -3.26 -0.07
C GLY A 106 -13.71 -3.71 0.05
N GLU A 107 -12.96 -3.55 -1.04
CA GLU A 107 -11.53 -3.84 -1.09
C GLU A 107 -10.72 -3.13 0.01
N VAL A 108 -11.15 -1.93 0.41
CA VAL A 108 -10.56 -1.14 1.50
C VAL A 108 -10.67 -1.87 2.84
N ALA A 109 -11.84 -2.40 3.18
CA ALA A 109 -12.03 -3.19 4.41
C ALA A 109 -11.33 -4.54 4.33
N LEU A 110 -11.36 -5.22 3.18
CA LEU A 110 -10.70 -6.50 2.96
C LEU A 110 -9.16 -6.41 2.94
N ALA A 111 -8.60 -5.20 2.81
CA ALA A 111 -7.16 -4.96 2.91
C ALA A 111 -6.69 -4.82 4.37
N HIS A 112 -7.59 -4.84 5.36
CA HIS A 112 -7.25 -4.69 6.77
C HIS A 112 -6.11 -5.64 7.20
N ASN A 113 -5.13 -5.11 7.95
CA ASN A 113 -3.88 -5.78 8.35
C ASN A 113 -2.97 -6.24 7.21
N GLY A 114 -3.20 -5.75 5.99
CA GLY A 114 -2.46 -6.13 4.79
C GLY A 114 -2.00 -4.95 3.96
N ILE A 115 -2.11 -5.08 2.65
CA ILE A 115 -1.75 -4.05 1.67
C ILE A 115 -2.97 -3.72 0.81
N LEU A 116 -3.25 -2.42 0.68
CA LEU A 116 -4.15 -1.88 -0.34
C LEU A 116 -3.29 -1.24 -1.43
N PHE A 117 -3.30 -1.81 -2.63
CA PHE A 117 -2.47 -1.35 -3.74
C PHE A 117 -3.30 -0.73 -4.86
N PHE A 118 -3.04 0.54 -5.16
CA PHE A 118 -3.62 1.26 -6.28
C PHE A 118 -2.58 1.41 -7.39
N ASP A 119 -2.69 0.59 -8.43
CA ASP A 119 -1.89 0.76 -9.64
C ASP A 119 -2.52 1.83 -10.53
N GLU A 120 -1.72 2.57 -11.29
CA GLU A 120 -2.18 3.70 -12.09
C GLU A 120 -3.00 4.71 -11.27
N PHE A 121 -2.52 5.06 -10.10
CA PHE A 121 -3.23 5.81 -9.06
C PHE A 121 -4.02 7.03 -9.57
N PRO A 122 -3.49 7.92 -10.44
CA PRO A 122 -4.24 9.06 -10.97
C PRO A 122 -5.41 8.70 -11.89
N ASN A 123 -5.52 7.42 -12.33
CA ASN A 123 -6.60 6.99 -13.23
C ASN A 123 -7.89 6.61 -12.49
N PHE A 124 -7.85 6.48 -11.18
CA PHE A 124 -9.06 6.31 -10.38
C PHE A 124 -9.93 7.58 -10.42
N SER A 125 -11.25 7.41 -10.30
CA SER A 125 -12.15 8.56 -10.24
C SER A 125 -11.87 9.44 -9.02
N LYS A 126 -12.03 10.75 -9.17
CA LYS A 126 -11.83 11.71 -8.06
C LYS A 126 -12.65 11.33 -6.82
N THR A 127 -13.88 10.85 -7.01
CA THR A 127 -14.75 10.44 -5.91
C THR A 127 -14.16 9.28 -5.11
N ILE A 128 -13.52 8.30 -5.77
CA ILE A 128 -12.84 7.18 -5.11
C ILE A 128 -11.63 7.70 -4.35
N LEU A 129 -10.78 8.51 -5.01
CA LEU A 129 -9.57 9.06 -4.40
C LEU A 129 -9.92 9.85 -3.12
N GLU A 130 -10.85 10.79 -3.18
CA GLU A 130 -11.25 11.57 -2.00
C GLU A 130 -11.86 10.70 -0.88
N SER A 131 -12.52 9.59 -1.23
CA SER A 131 -13.07 8.68 -0.23
C SER A 131 -12.01 7.83 0.50
N LEU A 132 -10.76 7.83 0.04
CA LEU A 132 -9.65 7.18 0.75
C LEU A 132 -9.15 7.99 1.94
N ARG A 133 -9.52 9.26 2.07
CA ARG A 133 -9.04 10.13 3.15
C ARG A 133 -9.39 9.55 4.53
N GLU A 134 -10.66 9.22 4.76
CA GLU A 134 -11.11 8.63 6.04
C GLU A 134 -10.36 7.33 6.38
N PRO A 135 -10.30 6.31 5.50
CA PRO A 135 -9.55 5.09 5.82
C PRO A 135 -8.05 5.27 5.99
N LEU A 136 -7.43 6.27 5.37
CA LEU A 136 -6.01 6.56 5.55
C LEU A 136 -5.71 7.34 6.82
N GLU A 137 -6.63 8.18 7.28
CA GLU A 137 -6.49 9.05 8.44
C GLU A 137 -6.99 8.36 9.71
N ASP A 138 -8.26 7.94 9.70
CA ASP A 138 -8.96 7.40 10.86
C ASP A 138 -8.83 5.86 11.00
N HIS A 139 -8.19 5.20 10.03
CA HIS A 139 -8.07 3.75 9.96
C HIS A 139 -9.40 3.01 10.06
N ARG A 140 -10.46 3.61 9.52
CA ARG A 140 -11.81 3.03 9.46
C ARG A 140 -12.55 3.48 8.21
N VAL A 141 -13.54 2.72 7.83
CA VAL A 141 -14.53 3.09 6.81
C VAL A 141 -15.92 2.86 7.34
N LEU A 142 -16.78 3.87 7.24
CA LEU A 142 -18.17 3.80 7.68
C LEU A 142 -19.09 3.54 6.48
N ILE A 143 -19.78 2.42 6.50
CA ILE A 143 -20.80 2.08 5.51
C ILE A 143 -22.18 2.36 6.13
N SER A 144 -22.82 3.43 5.66
CA SER A 144 -24.18 3.77 6.08
C SER A 144 -25.21 3.10 5.21
N ARG A 145 -26.24 2.54 5.84
CA ARG A 145 -27.45 1.97 5.22
C ARG A 145 -28.69 2.65 5.76
N VAL A 146 -29.84 2.38 5.13
CA VAL A 146 -31.14 2.90 5.59
C VAL A 146 -31.39 2.56 7.06
N ASN A 147 -31.05 1.34 7.50
CA ASN A 147 -31.36 0.86 8.86
C ASN A 147 -30.12 0.44 9.69
N SER A 148 -28.89 0.64 9.20
CA SER A 148 -27.69 0.26 9.94
C SER A 148 -26.45 1.05 9.50
N LYS A 149 -25.55 1.27 10.44
CA LYS A 149 -24.20 1.77 10.18
C LYS A 149 -23.21 0.69 10.58
N ILE A 150 -22.34 0.29 9.66
CA ILE A 150 -21.30 -0.69 9.92
C ILE A 150 -19.96 0.01 9.75
N SER A 151 -19.12 -0.07 10.78
CA SER A 151 -17.75 0.42 10.73
C SER A 151 -16.80 -0.75 10.56
N TYR A 152 -15.89 -0.64 9.59
CA TYR A 152 -14.79 -1.59 9.39
C TYR A 152 -13.48 -0.89 9.71
N GLU A 153 -12.61 -1.55 10.46
CA GLU A 153 -11.23 -1.10 10.62
C GLU A 153 -10.46 -1.28 9.30
N THR A 154 -9.56 -0.33 9.02
CA THR A 154 -8.81 -0.26 7.75
C THR A 154 -7.32 0.01 8.00
N LYS A 155 -6.74 -0.69 8.99
CA LYS A 155 -5.30 -0.62 9.28
C LYS A 155 -4.53 -1.40 8.22
N PHE A 156 -4.19 -0.78 7.13
CA PHE A 156 -3.40 -1.36 6.05
C PHE A 156 -2.20 -0.48 5.70
N LEU A 157 -1.21 -1.06 5.04
CA LEU A 157 -0.20 -0.31 4.30
C LEU A 157 -0.81 0.09 2.95
N PHE A 158 -0.93 1.39 2.73
CA PHE A 158 -1.35 1.90 1.44
C PHE A 158 -0.14 1.98 0.49
N ALA A 159 -0.25 1.33 -0.64
CA ALA A 159 0.75 1.37 -1.69
C ALA A 159 0.12 1.90 -2.99
N ALA A 160 0.80 2.81 -3.65
CA ALA A 160 0.35 3.32 -4.93
C ALA A 160 1.49 3.34 -5.95
N ALA A 161 1.14 3.21 -7.22
CA ALA A 161 2.05 3.38 -8.32
C ALA A 161 1.46 4.33 -9.36
N GLN A 162 2.29 5.23 -9.89
CA GLN A 162 1.88 6.18 -10.92
C GLN A 162 2.97 6.41 -11.96
N ASN A 163 2.57 6.86 -13.12
CA ASN A 163 3.48 7.41 -14.12
C ASN A 163 3.77 8.89 -13.80
N PRO A 164 4.88 9.47 -14.26
CA PRO A 164 5.24 10.85 -13.98
C PRO A 164 4.41 11.87 -14.79
N CYS A 165 3.76 11.42 -15.86
CA CYS A 165 2.91 12.20 -16.73
C CYS A 165 1.97 11.29 -17.53
N PRO A 166 1.00 11.82 -18.31
CA PRO A 166 0.09 11.01 -19.13
C PRO A 166 0.78 10.06 -20.11
N CYS A 167 1.84 10.47 -20.78
CA CYS A 167 2.60 9.61 -21.70
C CYS A 167 3.61 8.69 -20.99
N GLY A 168 3.92 8.94 -19.69
CA GLY A 168 4.84 8.15 -18.90
C GLY A 168 6.33 8.46 -19.09
N ASN A 169 6.70 9.32 -20.04
CA ASN A 169 8.10 9.49 -20.45
C ASN A 169 8.82 10.67 -19.80
N LEU A 170 8.18 11.45 -18.91
CA LEU A 170 8.77 12.64 -18.30
C LEU A 170 10.11 12.36 -17.58
N LEU A 171 10.25 11.18 -16.99
CA LEU A 171 11.46 10.73 -16.30
C LEU A 171 12.26 9.69 -17.11
N SER A 172 11.89 9.44 -18.37
CA SER A 172 12.61 8.49 -19.21
C SER A 172 13.91 9.11 -19.75
N THR A 173 14.97 8.32 -19.73
CA THR A 173 16.27 8.67 -20.37
C THR A 173 16.34 8.25 -21.84
N THR A 174 15.41 7.38 -22.26
CA THR A 174 15.41 6.76 -23.59
C THR A 174 14.31 7.30 -24.51
N LYS A 175 13.24 7.90 -23.94
CA LYS A 175 12.08 8.40 -24.69
C LYS A 175 11.75 9.82 -24.30
N GLU A 176 11.47 10.66 -25.31
CA GLU A 176 11.08 12.04 -25.10
C GLU A 176 9.63 12.15 -24.60
N CYS A 177 9.41 13.05 -23.61
CA CYS A 177 8.08 13.38 -23.14
C CYS A 177 7.38 14.28 -24.17
N ARG A 178 6.13 13.94 -24.52
CA ARG A 178 5.30 14.71 -25.48
C ARG A 178 4.19 15.51 -24.81
N CYS A 179 4.13 15.49 -23.49
CA CYS A 179 3.10 16.21 -22.74
C CYS A 179 3.48 17.67 -22.57
N SER A 180 2.51 18.56 -22.73
CA SER A 180 2.64 19.96 -22.32
C SER A 180 2.65 20.09 -20.80
N ASP A 181 3.22 21.19 -20.29
CA ASP A 181 3.23 21.49 -18.85
C ASP A 181 1.81 21.51 -18.24
N LEU A 182 0.83 21.97 -19.02
CA LEU A 182 -0.56 22.00 -18.60
C LEU A 182 -1.16 20.58 -18.44
N GLU A 183 -0.83 19.64 -19.33
CA GLU A 183 -1.26 18.25 -19.24
C GLU A 183 -0.60 17.55 -18.05
N ILE A 184 0.69 17.80 -17.82
CA ILE A 184 1.42 17.28 -16.67
C ILE A 184 0.80 17.81 -15.36
N SER A 185 0.56 19.11 -15.27
CA SER A 185 -0.05 19.74 -14.10
C SER A 185 -1.46 19.17 -13.83
N ARG A 186 -2.31 19.06 -14.85
CA ARG A 186 -3.65 18.45 -14.74
C ARG A 186 -3.61 16.98 -14.33
N TYR A 187 -2.62 16.23 -14.78
CA TYR A 187 -2.45 14.84 -14.41
C TYR A 187 -2.05 14.70 -12.93
N LYS A 188 -1.09 15.48 -12.48
CA LYS A 188 -0.62 15.48 -11.09
C LYS A 188 -1.71 15.98 -10.13
N SER A 189 -2.49 16.99 -10.50
CA SER A 189 -3.56 17.54 -9.66
C SER A 189 -4.79 16.63 -9.50
N ARG A 190 -4.82 15.45 -10.15
CA ARG A 190 -5.87 14.45 -9.90
C ARG A 190 -5.82 13.88 -8.49
N ILE A 191 -4.63 13.82 -7.89
CA ILE A 191 -4.43 13.42 -6.51
C ILE A 191 -4.34 14.70 -5.69
N SER A 192 -5.23 14.85 -4.71
CA SER A 192 -5.25 16.03 -3.84
C SER A 192 -4.12 16.00 -2.83
N GLU A 193 -3.64 17.18 -2.42
CA GLU A 193 -2.62 17.32 -1.38
C GLU A 193 -2.96 16.56 -0.08
N PRO A 194 -4.22 16.62 0.45
CA PRO A 194 -4.54 15.85 1.64
C PRO A 194 -4.33 14.34 1.53
N ILE A 195 -4.39 13.76 0.34
CA ILE A 195 -4.07 12.35 0.13
C ILE A 195 -2.55 12.16 0.09
N LEU A 196 -1.82 13.07 -0.57
CA LEU A 196 -0.37 13.02 -0.62
C LEU A 196 0.27 13.16 0.76
N ASP A 197 -0.31 13.97 1.65
CA ASP A 197 0.13 14.14 3.04
C ASP A 197 0.05 12.85 3.88
N ARG A 198 -0.73 11.83 3.43
CA ARG A 198 -0.82 10.50 4.06
C ARG A 198 0.15 9.49 3.44
N ILE A 199 1.00 9.93 2.51
CA ILE A 199 2.04 9.10 1.90
C ILE A 199 3.37 9.40 2.61
N ASP A 200 3.86 8.43 3.37
CA ASP A 200 5.10 8.60 4.15
C ASP A 200 6.35 8.54 3.25
N LEU A 201 6.29 7.74 2.20
CA LEU A 201 7.42 7.48 1.31
C LEU A 201 7.05 7.73 -0.15
N TYR A 202 7.65 8.75 -0.76
CA TYR A 202 7.52 9.03 -2.19
C TYR A 202 8.83 8.75 -2.89
N ILE A 203 8.84 7.81 -3.84
CA ILE A 203 10.04 7.35 -4.52
C ILE A 203 9.89 7.48 -6.03
N GLN A 204 10.82 8.20 -6.64
CA GLN A 204 10.99 8.22 -8.09
C GLN A 204 11.91 7.06 -8.50
N MET A 205 11.38 6.19 -9.37
CA MET A 205 12.09 5.06 -9.96
C MET A 205 12.60 5.46 -11.35
N ASN A 206 13.91 5.36 -11.52
CA ASN A 206 14.56 5.65 -12.80
C ASN A 206 14.83 4.36 -13.58
N GLU A 207 15.18 4.51 -14.88
CA GLU A 207 15.57 3.39 -15.75
C GLU A 207 17.02 2.89 -15.44
N GLU A 208 17.54 3.12 -14.24
CA GLU A 208 18.90 2.74 -13.87
C GLU A 208 19.11 1.21 -13.94
N GLN A 209 20.02 0.80 -14.79
CA GLN A 209 20.48 -0.59 -14.91
C GLN A 209 21.69 -0.88 -13.99
N ASN A 210 21.63 -0.49 -12.73
CA ASN A 210 22.69 -0.89 -11.80
C ASN A 210 22.67 -2.40 -11.60
N LYS A 211 23.82 -3.02 -11.91
CA LYS A 211 24.07 -4.47 -11.77
C LYS A 211 24.46 -4.89 -10.36
N GLU A 212 24.28 -4.03 -9.35
CA GLU A 212 24.63 -4.36 -7.97
C GLU A 212 23.77 -5.52 -7.46
N GLU A 213 24.40 -6.38 -6.66
CA GLU A 213 23.73 -7.50 -6.02
C GLU A 213 22.52 -7.03 -5.22
N SER A 214 21.39 -7.56 -5.58
CA SER A 214 20.12 -7.20 -5.00
C SER A 214 19.83 -8.12 -3.81
N LEU A 215 19.49 -7.53 -2.66
CA LEU A 215 18.99 -8.29 -1.52
C LEU A 215 17.79 -9.15 -1.91
N SER A 216 17.79 -10.41 -1.48
CA SER A 216 16.65 -11.31 -1.65
C SER A 216 15.49 -10.91 -0.72
N SER A 217 14.28 -11.32 -1.05
CA SER A 217 13.13 -11.13 -0.15
C SER A 217 13.40 -11.72 1.24
N LYS A 218 14.11 -12.86 1.34
CA LYS A 218 14.49 -13.47 2.61
C LYS A 218 15.37 -12.53 3.45
N ALA A 219 16.44 -11.99 2.86
CA ALA A 219 17.35 -11.09 3.56
C ALA A 219 16.67 -9.79 3.98
N MET A 220 15.74 -9.26 3.17
CA MET A 220 14.93 -8.10 3.53
C MET A 220 13.95 -8.44 4.66
N PHE A 221 13.31 -9.59 4.61
CA PHE A 221 12.40 -10.05 5.66
C PHE A 221 13.12 -10.19 7.01
N GLU A 222 14.34 -10.75 7.04
CA GLU A 222 15.15 -10.86 8.26
C GLU A 222 15.41 -9.48 8.87
N GLN A 223 15.74 -8.46 8.06
CA GLN A 223 15.91 -7.09 8.54
C GLN A 223 14.59 -6.48 9.06
N VAL A 224 13.47 -6.73 8.37
CA VAL A 224 12.15 -6.29 8.82
C VAL A 224 11.77 -6.91 10.17
N ILE A 225 12.03 -8.21 10.36
CA ILE A 225 11.77 -8.88 11.64
C ILE A 225 12.61 -8.28 12.77
N GLN A 226 13.88 -7.99 12.54
CA GLN A 226 14.71 -7.30 13.54
C GLN A 226 14.13 -5.94 13.93
N ALA A 227 13.75 -5.12 12.95
CA ALA A 227 13.10 -3.83 13.22
C ALA A 227 11.76 -3.99 13.96
N PHE A 228 10.95 -4.99 13.58
CA PHE A 228 9.69 -5.32 14.23
C PHE A 228 9.90 -5.70 15.71
N ILE A 229 10.86 -6.57 16.00
CA ILE A 229 11.20 -6.96 17.37
C ILE A 229 11.66 -5.75 18.20
N MET A 230 12.48 -4.86 17.62
CA MET A 230 12.89 -3.62 18.29
C MET A 230 11.71 -2.72 18.66
N GLN A 231 10.75 -2.54 17.76
CA GLN A 231 9.54 -1.76 18.01
C GLN A 231 8.70 -2.39 19.13
N LYS A 232 8.51 -3.70 19.12
CA LYS A 232 7.80 -4.41 20.21
C LYS A 232 8.54 -4.32 21.55
N ASN A 233 9.85 -4.44 21.57
CA ASN A 233 10.67 -4.32 22.79
C ASN A 233 10.65 -2.90 23.39
N ARG A 234 10.39 -1.85 22.60
CA ARG A 234 10.13 -0.49 23.07
C ARG A 234 8.76 -0.34 23.75
N GLY A 235 7.91 -1.36 23.71
CA GLY A 235 6.55 -1.30 24.22
C GLY A 235 5.58 -0.53 23.32
N GLN A 236 5.91 -0.42 22.03
CA GLN A 236 5.01 0.19 21.04
C GLN A 236 3.82 -0.76 20.76
N TYR A 237 2.62 -0.19 20.81
CA TYR A 237 1.41 -0.93 20.42
C TYR A 237 1.30 -0.98 18.90
N GLU A 238 1.42 0.19 18.24
CA GLU A 238 1.37 0.31 16.78
C GLU A 238 2.80 0.34 16.18
N LEU A 239 2.93 -0.04 14.91
CA LEU A 239 4.18 0.10 14.17
C LEU A 239 4.41 1.56 13.76
N ASN A 240 5.66 1.93 13.50
CA ASN A 240 6.11 3.32 13.31
C ASN A 240 5.23 4.15 12.36
N GLY A 241 4.78 3.60 11.23
CA GLY A 241 3.94 4.30 10.26
C GLY A 241 2.46 4.39 10.64
N LYS A 242 2.08 3.89 11.82
CA LYS A 242 0.70 3.89 12.33
C LYS A 242 0.60 4.50 13.72
N MET A 243 1.68 5.07 14.23
CA MET A 243 1.68 5.76 15.52
C MET A 243 0.93 7.09 15.42
N ASP A 244 0.26 7.45 16.50
CA ASP A 244 -0.26 8.81 16.71
C ASP A 244 0.87 9.80 17.07
N GLU A 245 0.55 11.08 17.12
CA GLU A 245 1.49 12.16 17.42
C GLU A 245 2.18 11.97 18.78
N GLN A 246 1.43 11.59 19.82
CA GLN A 246 1.96 11.40 21.18
C GLN A 246 2.95 10.23 21.22
N SER A 247 2.63 9.12 20.54
CA SER A 247 3.53 7.97 20.44
C SER A 247 4.77 8.31 19.61
N THR A 248 4.62 9.11 18.56
CA THR A 248 5.74 9.57 17.73
C THR A 248 6.69 10.43 18.54
N GLU A 249 6.22 11.40 19.30
CA GLU A 249 7.04 12.22 20.21
C GLU A 249 7.76 11.37 21.26
N ARG A 250 7.10 10.35 21.81
CA ARG A 250 7.67 9.47 22.83
C ARG A 250 8.77 8.57 22.32
N PHE A 251 8.65 8.01 21.12
CA PHE A 251 9.52 6.95 20.61
C PHE A 251 10.50 7.43 19.52
N CYS A 252 10.24 8.58 18.90
CA CYS A 252 11.04 9.16 17.81
C CYS A 252 11.59 10.53 18.22
N THR A 253 12.30 10.60 19.36
CA THR A 253 13.07 11.81 19.72
C THR A 253 14.22 11.99 18.74
N LEU A 254 14.22 13.11 18.03
CA LEU A 254 15.33 13.58 17.18
C LEU A 254 16.43 14.20 18.05
#